data_b2d63b3218248a6af7c389001f65ab90
#
_entry.id   b2d63b3218248a6af7c389001f65ab90
#
_cell.length_a   1.000
_cell.length_b   1.000
_cell.length_c   1.000
_cell.angle_alpha   90.00
_cell.angle_beta   90.00
_cell.angle_gamma   90.00
#
_symmetry.space_group_name_H-M   'P 1'
#
loop_
_entity.id
_entity.type
_entity.pdbx_description
1 polymer ?
#
loop_
_entity_poly.entity_id
_entity_poly.type
_entity_poly.pdbx_seq_one_letter_code
_entity_poly.pdbx_strand_id
1 'polypeptide(L)'
;VAPEKMRAGGLDAAVMSIAVGPKPRTIAGYAEARAIAERELGAMTDLVAEPANQTVLTKTPKALLAAHEVGQRGVILGLQNALIFGTEVNAIDDFYAAGVRVFALTHMGHNAFADSSRPLFDPALGRREPDAEHGGLADLGRAAIQRINALGGVVDISQLSKQAALQAMSISTTPVIASHSNARALTNVSRNLSDEELDGIGATGGVVHIAPFAGYLFDSSDPKLDAAIRAVRREAGIDENYLYPFELY
;
A
#
# COMPACT_ATOMS: atom_id res chain seq x y z
N VAL A 1 -3.20 -14.53 -0.55
CA VAL A 1 -2.29 -15.44 -1.26
C VAL A 1 -2.42 -16.81 -0.61
N ALA A 2 -2.66 -17.86 -1.39
CA ALA A 2 -2.76 -19.22 -0.86
C ALA A 2 -1.40 -19.93 -1.03
N PRO A 3 -0.79 -20.48 0.03
CA PRO A 3 0.52 -21.13 -0.02
C PRO A 3 0.62 -22.22 -1.08
N GLU A 4 -0.44 -23.01 -1.26
CA GLU A 4 -0.51 -24.05 -2.31
C GLU A 4 -0.41 -23.45 -3.74
N LYS A 5 -1.03 -22.29 -3.98
CA LYS A 5 -0.95 -21.59 -5.27
C LYS A 5 0.42 -20.96 -5.49
N MET A 6 1.08 -20.51 -4.43
CA MET A 6 2.48 -20.04 -4.53
C MET A 6 3.37 -21.19 -5.00
N ARG A 7 3.23 -22.40 -4.42
CA ARG A 7 3.99 -23.57 -4.86
C ARG A 7 3.70 -23.93 -6.30
N ALA A 8 2.42 -24.03 -6.66
CA ALA A 8 2.02 -24.40 -8.02
C ALA A 8 2.48 -23.39 -9.07
N GLY A 9 2.53 -22.12 -8.72
CA GLY A 9 2.96 -21.02 -9.59
C GLY A 9 4.47 -20.72 -9.56
N GLY A 10 5.27 -21.47 -8.79
CA GLY A 10 6.72 -21.24 -8.68
C GLY A 10 7.08 -19.93 -7.96
N LEU A 11 6.21 -19.41 -7.09
CA LEU A 11 6.46 -18.18 -6.33
C LEU A 11 7.20 -18.52 -5.04
N ASP A 12 8.43 -18.04 -4.89
CA ASP A 12 9.30 -18.35 -3.75
C ASP A 12 8.99 -17.49 -2.53
N ALA A 13 8.54 -16.26 -2.72
CA ALA A 13 8.20 -15.36 -1.64
C ALA A 13 7.10 -14.36 -2.02
N ALA A 14 6.42 -13.84 -1.02
CA ALA A 14 5.45 -12.76 -1.19
C ALA A 14 5.47 -11.79 0.00
N VAL A 15 5.23 -10.51 -0.27
CA VAL A 15 4.80 -9.57 0.76
C VAL A 15 3.32 -9.78 1.00
N MET A 16 2.96 -10.12 2.24
CA MET A 16 1.57 -10.16 2.71
C MET A 16 1.29 -8.91 3.52
N SER A 17 0.40 -8.07 3.03
CA SER A 17 0.15 -6.76 3.62
C SER A 17 -1.08 -6.76 4.52
N ILE A 18 -0.89 -6.30 5.74
CA ILE A 18 -1.95 -5.87 6.66
C ILE A 18 -2.50 -4.56 6.07
N ALA A 19 -3.72 -4.60 5.53
CA ALA A 19 -4.28 -3.47 4.79
C ALA A 19 -5.59 -3.00 5.40
N VAL A 20 -5.60 -1.80 5.97
CA VAL A 20 -6.81 -1.21 6.53
C VAL A 20 -7.39 -0.17 5.58
N GLY A 21 -8.65 -0.36 5.21
CA GLY A 21 -9.40 0.61 4.43
C GLY A 21 -9.62 1.93 5.18
N PRO A 22 -10.18 2.93 4.49
CA PRO A 22 -10.48 4.23 5.09
C PRO A 22 -11.37 4.11 6.33
N LYS A 23 -11.06 4.91 7.34
CA LYS A 23 -11.84 5.08 8.56
C LYS A 23 -11.91 6.56 8.92
N PRO A 24 -12.92 7.00 9.67
CA PRO A 24 -12.92 8.36 10.21
C PRO A 24 -11.66 8.65 11.02
N ARG A 25 -11.08 9.83 10.83
CA ARG A 25 -9.86 10.27 11.54
C ARG A 25 -10.23 10.77 12.96
N THR A 26 -10.76 9.86 13.76
CA THR A 26 -11.18 10.05 15.15
C THR A 26 -10.55 8.99 16.04
N ILE A 27 -10.54 9.20 17.35
CA ILE A 27 -10.04 8.20 18.32
C ILE A 27 -10.69 6.83 18.09
N ALA A 28 -12.00 6.79 17.90
CA ALA A 28 -12.73 5.54 17.63
C ALA A 28 -12.34 4.89 16.30
N GLY A 29 -12.18 5.69 15.23
CA GLY A 29 -11.76 5.19 13.92
C GLY A 29 -10.33 4.68 13.92
N TYR A 30 -9.42 5.33 14.62
CA TYR A 30 -8.04 4.84 14.81
C TYR A 30 -8.00 3.54 15.62
N ALA A 31 -8.79 3.44 16.70
CA ALA A 31 -8.89 2.21 17.48
C ALA A 31 -9.45 1.05 16.65
N GLU A 32 -10.46 1.30 15.82
CA GLU A 32 -11.00 0.30 14.88
C GLU A 32 -9.94 -0.12 13.85
N ALA A 33 -9.21 0.83 13.25
CA ALA A 33 -8.13 0.54 12.31
C ALA A 33 -7.04 -0.34 12.94
N ARG A 34 -6.63 -0.03 14.16
CA ARG A 34 -5.65 -0.80 14.92
C ARG A 34 -6.15 -2.22 15.19
N ALA A 35 -7.40 -2.37 15.65
CA ALA A 35 -7.98 -3.68 15.93
C ALA A 35 -8.12 -4.56 14.69
N ILE A 36 -8.42 -3.98 13.52
CA ILE A 36 -8.40 -4.70 12.25
C ILE A 36 -6.99 -5.19 11.94
N ALA A 37 -6.01 -4.31 12.02
CA ALA A 37 -4.62 -4.64 11.73
C ALA A 37 -4.07 -5.75 12.63
N GLU A 38 -4.38 -5.74 13.91
CA GLU A 38 -3.96 -6.77 14.86
C GLU A 38 -4.60 -8.13 14.55
N ARG A 39 -5.87 -8.16 14.14
CA ARG A 39 -6.51 -9.41 13.69
C ARG A 39 -5.89 -9.95 12.41
N GLU A 40 -5.60 -9.08 11.43
CA GLU A 40 -4.94 -9.50 10.18
C GLU A 40 -3.53 -10.01 10.44
N LEU A 41 -2.78 -9.34 11.31
CA LEU A 41 -1.45 -9.77 11.75
C LEU A 41 -1.50 -11.17 12.38
N GLY A 42 -2.47 -11.40 13.29
CA GLY A 42 -2.71 -12.71 13.90
C GLY A 42 -2.99 -13.80 12.86
N ALA A 43 -3.93 -13.53 11.95
CA ALA A 43 -4.29 -14.48 10.89
C ALA A 43 -3.11 -14.81 9.95
N MET A 44 -2.27 -13.82 9.61
CA MET A 44 -1.06 -14.05 8.81
C MET A 44 0.00 -14.86 9.59
N THR A 45 0.14 -14.58 10.87
CA THR A 45 1.06 -15.33 11.74
C THR A 45 0.62 -16.79 11.87
N ASP A 46 -0.67 -17.05 12.07
CA ASP A 46 -1.24 -18.40 12.13
C ASP A 46 -1.06 -19.14 10.80
N LEU A 47 -1.30 -18.47 9.67
CA LEU A 47 -1.06 -19.05 8.35
C LEU A 47 0.39 -19.47 8.16
N VAL A 48 1.34 -18.65 8.61
CA VAL A 48 2.77 -18.95 8.49
C VAL A 48 3.18 -20.06 9.44
N ALA A 49 2.58 -20.13 10.64
CA ALA A 49 2.87 -21.13 11.64
C ALA A 49 2.32 -22.53 11.29
N GLU A 50 1.35 -22.64 10.38
CA GLU A 50 0.77 -23.90 9.94
C GLU A 50 1.77 -24.71 9.10
N PRO A 51 2.29 -25.87 9.59
CA PRO A 51 3.33 -26.63 8.90
C PRO A 51 2.94 -27.11 7.50
N ALA A 52 1.65 -27.40 7.27
CA ALA A 52 1.14 -27.84 5.98
C ALA A 52 1.33 -26.79 4.87
N ASN A 53 1.43 -25.51 5.23
CA ASN A 53 1.63 -24.43 4.30
C ASN A 53 3.06 -24.36 3.74
N GLN A 54 4.04 -24.93 4.45
CA GLN A 54 5.47 -24.87 4.09
C GLN A 54 5.93 -23.41 3.84
N THR A 55 5.44 -22.50 4.67
CA THR A 55 5.80 -21.09 4.68
C THR A 55 6.63 -20.73 5.90
N VAL A 56 7.40 -19.66 5.81
CA VAL A 56 8.20 -19.15 6.92
C VAL A 56 8.21 -17.62 6.90
N LEU A 57 8.07 -17.01 8.08
CA LEU A 57 8.20 -15.57 8.23
C LEU A 57 9.66 -15.15 8.02
N THR A 58 9.92 -14.37 6.97
CA THR A 58 11.26 -13.90 6.63
C THR A 58 11.41 -12.42 6.98
N LYS A 59 12.28 -12.13 7.94
CA LYS A 59 12.53 -10.78 8.47
C LYS A 59 13.83 -10.15 7.93
N THR A 60 14.61 -10.93 7.18
CA THR A 60 15.88 -10.50 6.60
C THR A 60 16.13 -11.18 5.26
N PRO A 61 16.94 -10.57 4.35
CA PRO A 61 17.33 -11.22 3.10
C PRO A 61 17.98 -12.61 3.30
N LYS A 62 18.82 -12.75 4.33
CA LYS A 62 19.44 -14.05 4.67
C LYS A 62 18.40 -15.11 5.02
N ALA A 63 17.38 -14.76 5.80
CA ALA A 63 16.30 -15.68 6.15
C ALA A 63 15.48 -16.08 4.92
N LEU A 64 15.26 -15.14 3.99
CA LEU A 64 14.53 -15.40 2.75
C LEU A 64 15.30 -16.39 1.86
N LEU A 65 16.59 -16.17 1.66
CA LEU A 65 17.43 -17.07 0.87
C LEU A 65 17.51 -18.48 1.51
N ALA A 66 17.66 -18.56 2.83
CA ALA A 66 17.65 -19.85 3.54
C ALA A 66 16.33 -20.58 3.40
N ALA A 67 15.19 -19.87 3.40
CA ALA A 67 13.88 -20.48 3.14
C ALA A 67 13.79 -21.09 1.73
N HIS A 68 14.27 -20.35 0.73
CA HIS A 68 14.30 -20.81 -0.66
C HIS A 68 15.16 -22.09 -0.81
N GLU A 69 16.34 -22.13 -0.22
CA GLU A 69 17.25 -23.28 -0.27
C GLU A 69 16.62 -24.59 0.25
N VAL A 70 15.73 -24.49 1.24
CA VAL A 70 15.03 -25.66 1.80
C VAL A 70 13.63 -25.87 1.22
N GLY A 71 13.29 -25.15 0.16
CA GLY A 71 12.01 -25.28 -0.55
C GLY A 71 10.80 -24.71 0.19
N GLN A 72 11.01 -23.91 1.24
CA GLN A 72 9.95 -23.16 1.91
C GLN A 72 9.63 -21.86 1.18
N ARG A 73 8.42 -21.35 1.36
CA ARG A 73 7.97 -20.06 0.80
C ARG A 73 8.14 -18.96 1.83
N GLY A 74 8.90 -17.93 1.46
CA GLY A 74 9.11 -16.76 2.31
C GLY A 74 7.87 -15.88 2.38
N VAL A 75 7.47 -15.52 3.59
CA VAL A 75 6.45 -14.50 3.82
C VAL A 75 7.13 -13.28 4.45
N ILE A 76 6.97 -12.14 3.82
CA ILE A 76 7.40 -10.85 4.33
C ILE A 76 6.14 -10.10 4.75
N LEU A 77 6.04 -9.65 6.00
CA LEU A 77 4.88 -8.87 6.42
C LEU A 77 5.03 -7.41 6.00
N GLY A 78 3.97 -6.90 5.36
CA GLY A 78 3.79 -5.49 5.04
C GLY A 78 2.65 -4.88 5.86
N LEU A 79 2.61 -3.56 5.93
CA LEU A 79 1.54 -2.79 6.52
C LEU A 79 1.16 -1.66 5.58
N GLN A 80 -0.12 -1.48 5.35
CA GLN A 80 -0.65 -0.44 4.47
C GLN A 80 -1.71 0.38 5.19
N ASN A 81 -1.49 1.68 5.21
CA ASN A 81 -2.31 2.73 5.81
C ASN A 81 -1.93 3.08 7.26
N ALA A 82 -1.25 4.22 7.40
CA ALA A 82 -0.83 4.77 8.70
C ALA A 82 -2.00 5.16 9.64
N LEU A 83 -3.26 5.11 9.19
CA LEU A 83 -4.42 5.16 10.09
C LEU A 83 -4.30 4.16 11.25
N ILE A 84 -3.63 3.05 11.03
CA ILE A 84 -3.34 2.01 12.03
C ILE A 84 -2.54 2.56 13.22
N PHE A 85 -1.72 3.59 12.99
CA PHE A 85 -0.88 4.23 14.00
C PHE A 85 -1.59 5.36 14.75
N GLY A 86 -2.81 5.73 14.33
CA GLY A 86 -3.49 6.92 14.84
C GLY A 86 -2.69 8.17 14.50
N THR A 87 -2.08 8.79 15.53
CA THR A 87 -1.14 9.93 15.40
C THR A 87 0.22 9.62 16.03
N GLU A 88 0.49 8.34 16.34
CA GLU A 88 1.64 7.92 17.14
C GLU A 88 2.70 7.24 16.28
N VAL A 89 3.78 7.94 15.98
CA VAL A 89 4.90 7.40 15.16
C VAL A 89 5.52 6.16 15.82
N ASN A 90 5.60 6.12 17.16
CA ASN A 90 6.17 4.99 17.90
C ASN A 90 5.35 3.69 17.75
N ALA A 91 4.10 3.75 17.30
CA ALA A 91 3.31 2.56 16.99
C ALA A 91 3.94 1.70 15.86
N ILE A 92 4.82 2.27 15.04
CA ILE A 92 5.60 1.56 14.03
C ILE A 92 6.48 0.48 14.69
N ASP A 93 7.01 0.75 15.89
CA ASP A 93 7.90 -0.15 16.62
C ASP A 93 7.22 -1.47 16.99
N ASP A 94 5.96 -1.40 17.38
CA ASP A 94 5.16 -2.59 17.74
C ASP A 94 5.02 -3.53 16.54
N PHE A 95 4.66 -2.98 15.37
CA PHE A 95 4.51 -3.76 14.14
C PHE A 95 5.87 -4.29 13.63
N TYR A 96 6.93 -3.48 13.73
CA TYR A 96 8.27 -3.93 13.38
C TYR A 96 8.73 -5.08 14.27
N ALA A 97 8.52 -4.99 15.58
CA ALA A 97 8.82 -6.05 16.54
C ALA A 97 8.01 -7.33 16.24
N ALA A 98 6.74 -7.18 15.86
CA ALA A 98 5.89 -8.28 15.43
C ALA A 98 6.32 -8.93 14.10
N GLY A 99 7.21 -8.29 13.33
CA GLY A 99 7.79 -8.87 12.12
C GLY A 99 7.50 -8.13 10.83
N VAL A 100 6.74 -7.04 10.86
CA VAL A 100 6.49 -6.20 9.68
C VAL A 100 7.81 -5.58 9.20
N ARG A 101 8.03 -5.58 7.89
CA ARG A 101 9.25 -5.03 7.27
C ARG A 101 8.96 -4.01 6.19
N VAL A 102 7.78 -4.01 5.59
CA VAL A 102 7.37 -3.07 4.54
C VAL A 102 6.25 -2.18 5.07
N PHE A 103 6.38 -0.86 4.92
CA PHE A 103 5.44 0.11 5.48
C PHE A 103 5.00 1.10 4.40
N ALA A 104 3.71 1.06 4.04
CA ALA A 104 3.06 2.03 3.18
C ALA A 104 2.18 2.97 4.01
N LEU A 105 2.41 4.28 3.91
CA LEU A 105 1.76 5.27 4.77
C LEU A 105 0.31 5.55 4.37
N THR A 106 -0.07 5.31 3.11
CA THR A 106 -1.44 5.57 2.64
C THR A 106 -2.08 4.34 2.02
N HIS A 107 -3.41 4.35 2.01
CA HIS A 107 -4.27 3.56 1.15
C HIS A 107 -5.14 4.53 0.35
N MET A 108 -6.46 4.37 0.32
CA MET A 108 -7.38 5.40 -0.17
C MET A 108 -7.62 6.45 0.90
N GLY A 109 -7.72 7.72 0.49
CA GLY A 109 -7.90 8.86 1.36
C GLY A 109 -6.61 9.37 2.00
N HIS A 110 -6.61 10.66 2.30
CA HIS A 110 -5.55 11.26 3.10
C HIS A 110 -5.62 10.78 4.55
N ASN A 111 -4.50 10.81 5.25
CA ASN A 111 -4.45 10.54 6.67
C ASN A 111 -3.52 11.53 7.37
N ALA A 112 -3.32 11.40 8.67
CA ALA A 112 -2.48 12.32 9.45
C ALA A 112 -0.99 12.32 9.04
N PHE A 113 -0.55 11.37 8.22
CA PHE A 113 0.85 11.20 7.81
C PHE A 113 1.14 11.71 6.40
N ALA A 114 0.20 11.54 5.47
CA ALA A 114 0.47 11.86 4.07
C ALA A 114 -0.79 12.03 3.22
N ASP A 115 -0.61 12.72 2.11
CA ASP A 115 -1.57 12.75 1.03
C ASP A 115 -1.52 11.46 0.22
N SER A 116 -2.69 10.88 -0.04
CA SER A 116 -2.87 9.74 -0.92
C SER A 116 -2.98 10.18 -2.38
N SER A 117 -2.54 9.31 -3.31
CA SER A 117 -2.83 9.48 -4.74
C SER A 117 -4.32 9.30 -5.07
N ARG A 118 -5.13 8.89 -4.09
CA ARG A 118 -6.56 8.60 -4.23
C ARG A 118 -7.35 9.27 -3.11
N PRO A 119 -7.62 10.59 -3.21
CA PRO A 119 -8.53 11.29 -2.31
C PRO A 119 -9.90 10.62 -2.29
N LEU A 120 -10.50 10.49 -1.09
CA LEU A 120 -11.81 9.86 -0.94
C LEU A 120 -12.95 10.78 -1.36
N PHE A 121 -14.02 10.16 -1.87
CA PHE A 121 -15.32 10.80 -1.92
C PHE A 121 -16.04 10.58 -0.59
N ASP A 122 -16.47 11.67 0.04
CA ASP A 122 -17.29 11.63 1.25
C ASP A 122 -18.77 11.75 0.85
N PRO A 123 -19.54 10.65 0.90
CA PRO A 123 -20.94 10.67 0.51
C PRO A 123 -21.82 11.50 1.46
N ALA A 124 -21.40 11.70 2.72
CA ALA A 124 -22.13 12.52 3.67
C ALA A 124 -22.01 14.01 3.36
N LEU A 125 -20.88 14.43 2.81
CA LEU A 125 -20.62 15.80 2.37
C LEU A 125 -20.93 16.01 0.88
N GLY A 126 -21.19 14.94 0.13
CA GLY A 126 -21.42 14.99 -1.32
C GLY A 126 -20.23 15.53 -2.12
N ARG A 127 -19.02 15.41 -1.55
CA ARG A 127 -17.80 15.94 -2.18
C ARG A 127 -16.60 15.04 -1.92
N ARG A 128 -15.63 15.16 -2.81
CA ARG A 128 -14.33 14.52 -2.68
C ARG A 128 -13.42 15.32 -1.72
N GLU A 129 -12.50 14.64 -1.06
CA GLU A 129 -11.36 15.29 -0.41
C GLU A 129 -10.60 16.17 -1.41
N PRO A 130 -9.91 17.23 -0.98
CA PRO A 130 -9.04 18.01 -1.86
C PRO A 130 -7.95 17.11 -2.45
N ASP A 131 -7.34 17.52 -3.56
CA ASP A 131 -6.25 16.78 -4.19
C ASP A 131 -5.01 16.67 -3.29
N ALA A 132 -4.83 17.61 -2.37
CA ALA A 132 -3.80 17.60 -1.34
C ALA A 132 -4.32 18.27 -0.07
N GLU A 133 -4.03 17.67 1.08
CA GLU A 133 -4.31 18.24 2.41
C GLU A 133 -3.03 18.78 3.06
N HIS A 134 -1.91 18.07 2.85
CA HIS A 134 -0.61 18.37 3.48
C HIS A 134 0.42 18.93 2.48
N GLY A 135 0.11 18.96 1.20
CA GLY A 135 1.10 19.25 0.15
C GLY A 135 2.15 18.14 0.05
N GLY A 136 1.75 16.91 0.31
CA GLY A 136 2.57 15.71 0.29
C GLY A 136 2.65 15.00 1.63
N LEU A 137 3.82 14.98 2.27
CA LEU A 137 4.02 14.42 3.62
C LEU A 137 3.69 15.46 4.70
N ALA A 138 2.87 15.07 5.67
CA ALA A 138 2.77 15.78 6.94
C ALA A 138 4.05 15.58 7.79
N ASP A 139 4.20 16.32 8.89
CA ASP A 139 5.32 16.15 9.82
C ASP A 139 5.36 14.74 10.41
N LEU A 140 4.20 14.15 10.73
CA LEU A 140 4.11 12.75 11.16
C LEU A 140 4.61 11.79 10.09
N GLY A 141 4.34 12.05 8.82
CA GLY A 141 4.83 11.24 7.69
C GLY A 141 6.35 11.28 7.57
N ARG A 142 6.94 12.47 7.70
CA ARG A 142 8.40 12.65 7.70
C ARG A 142 9.05 11.89 8.85
N ALA A 143 8.52 12.03 10.07
CA ALA A 143 8.99 11.31 11.24
C ALA A 143 8.81 9.79 11.10
N ALA A 144 7.71 9.33 10.49
CA ALA A 144 7.48 7.91 10.23
C ALA A 144 8.53 7.31 9.29
N ILE A 145 8.87 8.00 8.18
CA ILE A 145 9.91 7.53 7.24
C ILE A 145 11.27 7.43 7.95
N GLN A 146 11.65 8.45 8.73
CA GLN A 146 12.88 8.42 9.51
C GLN A 146 12.89 7.25 10.52
N ARG A 147 11.74 6.98 11.17
CA ARG A 147 11.61 5.87 12.10
C ARG A 147 11.71 4.52 11.41
N ILE A 148 11.03 4.34 10.28
CA ILE A 148 11.11 3.11 9.46
C ILE A 148 12.57 2.85 9.06
N ASN A 149 13.27 3.86 8.55
CA ASN A 149 14.69 3.73 8.19
C ASN A 149 15.55 3.35 9.40
N ALA A 150 15.37 4.00 10.55
CA ALA A 150 16.13 3.73 11.78
C ALA A 150 15.94 2.29 12.28
N LEU A 151 14.77 1.70 12.06
CA LEU A 151 14.48 0.31 12.39
C LEU A 151 15.01 -0.69 11.35
N GLY A 152 15.41 -0.24 10.16
CA GLY A 152 15.75 -1.10 9.03
C GLY A 152 14.53 -1.66 8.28
N GLY A 153 13.41 -0.96 8.36
CA GLY A 153 12.22 -1.23 7.56
C GLY A 153 12.34 -0.64 6.15
N VAL A 154 11.46 -1.08 5.27
CA VAL A 154 11.36 -0.63 3.88
C VAL A 154 10.17 0.31 3.74
N VAL A 155 10.40 1.50 3.19
CA VAL A 155 9.34 2.45 2.86
C VAL A 155 8.73 2.08 1.51
N ASP A 156 7.43 1.86 1.49
CA ASP A 156 6.64 1.63 0.28
C ASP A 156 5.90 2.92 -0.08
N ILE A 157 6.20 3.45 -1.26
CA ILE A 157 5.59 4.70 -1.75
C ILE A 157 4.32 4.48 -2.57
N SER A 158 3.90 3.24 -2.77
CA SER A 158 2.64 2.95 -3.46
C SER A 158 1.48 3.64 -2.75
N GLN A 159 0.63 4.29 -3.53
CA GLN A 159 -0.53 5.07 -3.09
C GLN A 159 -0.23 6.40 -2.38
N LEU A 160 1.01 6.79 -2.20
CA LEU A 160 1.32 8.19 -1.87
C LEU A 160 0.94 9.10 -3.05
N SER A 161 0.54 10.34 -2.77
CA SER A 161 0.48 11.36 -3.81
C SER A 161 1.87 11.55 -4.42
N LYS A 162 1.95 12.01 -5.68
CA LYS A 162 3.24 12.27 -6.32
C LYS A 162 4.17 13.12 -5.44
N GLN A 163 3.63 14.20 -4.86
CA GLN A 163 4.42 15.08 -4.02
C GLN A 163 4.91 14.36 -2.75
N ALA A 164 4.07 13.54 -2.11
CA ALA A 164 4.46 12.75 -0.94
C ALA A 164 5.54 11.71 -1.30
N ALA A 165 5.41 11.05 -2.46
CA ALA A 165 6.39 10.07 -2.94
C ALA A 165 7.76 10.72 -3.19
N LEU A 166 7.81 11.86 -3.89
CA LEU A 166 9.06 12.60 -4.13
C LEU A 166 9.70 13.07 -2.81
N GLN A 167 8.89 13.57 -1.88
CA GLN A 167 9.39 13.96 -0.55
C GLN A 167 9.90 12.74 0.24
N ALA A 168 9.19 11.59 0.18
CA ALA A 168 9.63 10.36 0.83
C ALA A 168 11.00 9.90 0.31
N MET A 169 11.20 9.91 -1.00
CA MET A 169 12.48 9.56 -1.62
C MET A 169 13.59 10.53 -1.23
N SER A 170 13.29 11.82 -1.08
CA SER A 170 14.29 12.84 -0.71
C SER A 170 14.79 12.71 0.74
N ILE A 171 14.00 12.13 1.64
CA ILE A 171 14.35 11.99 3.07
C ILE A 171 14.70 10.57 3.47
N SER A 172 14.34 9.57 2.67
CA SER A 172 14.71 8.18 2.95
C SER A 172 16.22 7.99 2.81
N THR A 173 16.81 7.35 3.80
CA THR A 173 18.24 7.00 3.81
C THR A 173 18.50 5.60 3.29
N THR A 174 17.44 4.87 2.93
CA THR A 174 17.49 3.52 2.37
C THR A 174 16.65 3.46 1.09
N PRO A 175 16.89 2.47 0.21
CA PRO A 175 16.05 2.28 -0.97
C PRO A 175 14.56 2.20 -0.62
N VAL A 176 13.73 2.87 -1.42
CA VAL A 176 12.27 2.76 -1.32
C VAL A 176 11.74 1.78 -2.35
N ILE A 177 10.54 1.26 -2.14
CA ILE A 177 9.85 0.45 -3.15
C ILE A 177 8.51 1.06 -3.54
N ALA A 178 8.04 0.72 -4.74
CA ALA A 178 6.64 0.80 -5.08
C ALA A 178 6.12 -0.63 -5.22
N SER A 179 5.41 -1.12 -4.21
CA SER A 179 5.02 -2.53 -4.13
C SER A 179 3.94 -2.92 -5.13
N HIS A 180 3.16 -1.95 -5.63
CA HIS A 180 2.04 -2.18 -6.56
C HIS A 180 1.67 -0.91 -7.35
N SER A 181 2.46 -0.58 -8.36
CA SER A 181 2.25 0.59 -9.22
C SER A 181 2.74 0.29 -10.65
N ASN A 182 2.26 1.07 -11.62
CA ASN A 182 2.66 0.95 -13.03
C ASN A 182 3.20 2.29 -13.54
N ALA A 183 3.60 2.36 -14.81
CA ALA A 183 4.05 3.59 -15.45
C ALA A 183 2.86 4.44 -15.91
N ARG A 184 2.80 5.70 -15.48
CA ARG A 184 1.75 6.64 -15.88
C ARG A 184 1.81 7.00 -17.36
N ALA A 185 3.00 6.97 -17.96
CA ALA A 185 3.17 7.19 -19.38
C ALA A 185 2.43 6.15 -20.25
N LEU A 186 2.18 4.94 -19.73
CA LEU A 186 1.42 3.89 -20.41
C LEU A 186 -0.08 3.97 -20.10
N THR A 187 -0.43 4.33 -18.88
CA THR A 187 -1.83 4.45 -18.44
C THR A 187 -1.94 5.60 -17.45
N ASN A 188 -2.58 6.69 -17.86
CA ASN A 188 -2.65 7.93 -17.10
C ASN A 188 -3.72 7.85 -15.99
N VAL A 189 -3.41 7.14 -14.93
CA VAL A 189 -4.21 7.08 -13.70
C VAL A 189 -3.37 7.52 -12.50
N SER A 190 -4.02 8.06 -11.47
CA SER A 190 -3.32 8.62 -10.29
C SER A 190 -2.49 7.62 -9.50
N ARG A 191 -2.80 6.31 -9.66
CA ARG A 191 -2.11 5.20 -9.02
C ARG A 191 -0.80 4.81 -9.70
N ASN A 192 -0.59 5.25 -10.93
CA ASN A 192 0.61 4.99 -11.69
C ASN A 192 1.66 6.10 -11.49
N LEU A 193 2.92 5.69 -11.55
CA LEU A 193 4.07 6.54 -11.28
C LEU A 193 4.45 7.35 -12.53
N SER A 194 4.71 8.63 -12.36
CA SER A 194 5.32 9.46 -13.39
C SER A 194 6.79 9.06 -13.60
N ASP A 195 7.38 9.46 -14.74
CA ASP A 195 8.78 9.18 -15.03
C ASP A 195 9.70 9.77 -13.95
N GLU A 196 9.38 10.95 -13.41
CA GLU A 196 10.12 11.56 -12.29
C GLU A 196 10.10 10.68 -11.02
N GLU A 197 8.97 10.04 -10.72
CA GLU A 197 8.88 9.11 -9.59
C GLU A 197 9.67 7.82 -9.86
N LEU A 198 9.61 7.31 -11.09
CA LEU A 198 10.39 6.13 -11.50
C LEU A 198 11.89 6.39 -11.41
N ASP A 199 12.35 7.53 -11.92
CA ASP A 199 13.74 7.96 -11.83
C ASP A 199 14.18 8.13 -10.37
N GLY A 200 13.31 8.74 -9.54
CA GLY A 200 13.54 8.89 -8.10
C GLY A 200 13.70 7.55 -7.38
N ILE A 201 12.83 6.57 -7.65
CA ILE A 201 12.97 5.21 -7.09
C ILE A 201 14.31 4.59 -7.52
N GLY A 202 14.64 4.68 -8.80
CA GLY A 202 15.91 4.19 -9.34
C GLY A 202 17.12 4.84 -8.66
N ALA A 203 17.08 6.15 -8.42
CA ALA A 203 18.13 6.89 -7.74
C ALA A 203 18.33 6.44 -6.28
N THR A 204 17.30 5.95 -5.59
CA THR A 204 17.43 5.35 -4.25
C THR A 204 17.98 3.93 -4.28
N GLY A 205 18.10 3.29 -5.45
CA GLY A 205 18.39 1.87 -5.59
C GLY A 205 17.18 0.97 -5.34
N GLY A 206 15.98 1.53 -5.46
CA GLY A 206 14.71 0.89 -5.18
C GLY A 206 14.14 0.03 -6.30
N VAL A 207 12.93 -0.49 -6.10
CA VAL A 207 12.26 -1.42 -7.02
C VAL A 207 10.80 -1.04 -7.20
N VAL A 208 10.31 -1.18 -8.44
CA VAL A 208 8.89 -1.08 -8.77
C VAL A 208 8.34 -2.47 -9.09
N HIS A 209 7.32 -2.89 -8.37
CA HIS A 209 6.57 -4.11 -8.67
C HIS A 209 5.33 -3.74 -9.50
N ILE A 210 5.26 -4.31 -10.69
CA ILE A 210 4.15 -4.09 -11.61
C ILE A 210 2.86 -4.69 -11.04
N ALA A 211 1.80 -3.88 -11.00
CA ALA A 211 0.49 -4.29 -10.51
C ALA A 211 -0.40 -4.76 -11.68
N PRO A 212 -0.71 -6.05 -11.80
CA PRO A 212 -1.60 -6.57 -12.85
C PRO A 212 -3.08 -6.33 -12.51
N PHE A 213 -3.39 -5.14 -12.01
CA PHE A 213 -4.75 -4.74 -11.67
C PHE A 213 -5.37 -3.99 -12.85
N ALA A 214 -6.52 -4.45 -13.33
CA ALA A 214 -7.15 -3.91 -14.55
C ALA A 214 -7.30 -2.38 -14.53
N GLY A 215 -7.73 -1.80 -13.38
CA GLY A 215 -7.88 -0.36 -13.22
C GLY A 215 -6.59 0.47 -13.34
N TYR A 216 -5.42 -0.17 -13.35
CA TYR A 216 -4.12 0.49 -13.56
C TYR A 216 -3.53 0.22 -14.95
N LEU A 217 -4.19 -0.62 -15.74
CA LEU A 217 -3.69 -1.10 -17.03
C LEU A 217 -4.46 -0.57 -18.23
N PHE A 218 -5.62 0.07 -18.03
CA PHE A 218 -6.36 0.70 -19.11
C PHE A 218 -6.53 2.19 -18.87
N ASP A 219 -6.58 2.93 -19.97
CA ASP A 219 -6.75 4.37 -19.95
C ASP A 219 -8.21 4.73 -19.67
N SER A 220 -8.49 5.13 -18.43
CA SER A 220 -9.82 5.60 -18.00
C SER A 220 -10.17 6.99 -18.54
N SER A 221 -9.25 7.67 -19.20
CA SER A 221 -9.50 8.95 -19.87
C SER A 221 -10.13 8.81 -21.26
N ASP A 222 -10.21 7.57 -21.81
CA ASP A 222 -10.96 7.31 -23.04
C ASP A 222 -12.47 7.50 -22.81
N PRO A 223 -13.11 8.54 -23.39
CA PRO A 223 -14.52 8.83 -23.13
C PRO A 223 -15.48 7.71 -23.56
N LYS A 224 -15.10 6.90 -24.56
CA LYS A 224 -15.93 5.78 -25.02
C LYS A 224 -15.89 4.62 -24.03
N LEU A 225 -14.69 4.31 -23.52
CA LEU A 225 -14.51 3.29 -22.50
C LEU A 225 -15.19 3.70 -21.20
N ASP A 226 -14.98 4.94 -20.75
CA ASP A 226 -15.64 5.49 -19.56
C ASP A 226 -17.17 5.42 -19.68
N ALA A 227 -17.74 5.86 -20.80
CA ALA A 227 -19.17 5.79 -21.03
C ALA A 227 -19.71 4.34 -21.01
N ALA A 228 -18.98 3.39 -21.58
CA ALA A 228 -19.35 1.98 -21.58
C ALA A 228 -19.34 1.40 -20.16
N ILE A 229 -18.30 1.70 -19.37
CA ILE A 229 -18.18 1.25 -17.99
C ILE A 229 -19.29 1.84 -17.12
N ARG A 230 -19.60 3.14 -17.25
CA ARG A 230 -20.71 3.79 -16.53
C ARG A 230 -22.05 3.16 -16.92
N ALA A 231 -22.25 2.79 -18.19
CA ALA A 231 -23.45 2.11 -18.63
C ALA A 231 -23.63 0.75 -17.94
N VAL A 232 -22.56 -0.08 -17.94
CA VAL A 232 -22.57 -1.40 -17.27
C VAL A 232 -22.81 -1.26 -15.76
N ARG A 233 -22.21 -0.26 -15.12
CA ARG A 233 -22.40 -0.01 -13.69
C ARG A 233 -23.85 0.37 -13.37
N ARG A 234 -24.46 1.27 -14.16
CA ARG A 234 -25.88 1.63 -14.00
C ARG A 234 -26.79 0.42 -14.18
N GLU A 235 -26.53 -0.41 -15.22
CA GLU A 235 -27.29 -1.64 -15.46
C GLU A 235 -27.16 -2.63 -14.29
N ALA A 236 -25.98 -2.70 -13.66
CA ALA A 236 -25.72 -3.52 -12.47
C ALA A 236 -26.24 -2.90 -11.17
N GLY A 237 -26.88 -1.72 -11.20
CA GLY A 237 -27.38 -1.03 -10.01
C GLY A 237 -26.26 -0.49 -9.09
N ILE A 238 -25.06 -0.29 -9.63
CA ILE A 238 -23.94 0.28 -8.86
C ILE A 238 -24.08 1.80 -8.90
N ASP A 239 -24.25 2.41 -7.73
CA ASP A 239 -24.32 3.86 -7.58
C ASP A 239 -23.08 4.53 -8.16
N GLU A 240 -23.25 5.62 -8.90
CA GLU A 240 -22.16 6.44 -9.45
C GLU A 240 -21.29 7.06 -8.34
N ASN A 241 -21.85 7.23 -7.14
CA ASN A 241 -21.16 7.74 -5.96
C ASN A 241 -20.57 6.64 -5.07
N TYR A 242 -20.58 5.38 -5.52
CA TYR A 242 -19.97 4.30 -4.77
C TYR A 242 -18.49 4.60 -4.48
N LEU A 243 -17.96 4.15 -3.32
CA LEU A 243 -16.62 4.43 -2.78
C LEU A 243 -15.42 4.23 -3.73
N TYR A 244 -15.66 3.64 -4.89
CA TYR A 244 -14.70 3.45 -5.96
C TYR A 244 -15.26 3.98 -7.29
N PRO A 245 -15.49 5.30 -7.41
CA PRO A 245 -15.80 5.85 -8.73
C PRO A 245 -14.62 5.54 -9.63
N PHE A 246 -14.93 5.18 -10.86
CA PHE A 246 -13.93 4.71 -11.84
C PHE A 246 -12.83 5.74 -12.10
N GLU A 247 -13.16 7.02 -11.97
CA GLU A 247 -12.23 8.15 -12.11
C GLU A 247 -11.14 8.23 -11.04
N LEU A 248 -11.21 7.40 -10.00
CA LEU A 248 -10.21 7.34 -8.94
C LEU A 248 -9.12 6.30 -9.17
N TYR A 249 -9.21 5.55 -10.27
CA TYR A 249 -8.19 4.55 -10.63
C TYR A 249 -7.15 5.10 -11.57
#